data_abecd55fde274d014d0ed7cc6e1b5901
#
_entry.id   abecd55fde274d014d0ed7cc6e1b5901
#
_cell.length_a   1.000
_cell.length_b   1.000
_cell.length_c   1.000
_cell.angle_alpha   90.00
_cell.angle_beta   90.00
_cell.angle_gamma   90.00
#
_symmetry.space_group_name_H-M   'P 1'
#
loop_
_entity.id
_entity.type
_entity.pdbx_description
1 polymer ?
#
loop_
_entity_poly.entity_id
_entity_poly.type
_entity_poly.pdbx_seq_one_letter_code
_entity_poly.pdbx_strand_id
1 'polypeptide(L)'
;MTLSSYVLMAVLALPVQAEAASAIPSTAETLGQTAAPISDASPPAGGRRDPPNCQTVRFSDVGWTDVTSTTALIAQLLRSIGYSPTVTVLSVPVTFASLQNNDLDVFLGNWMPAQAGDRGHYVEDGTVVVIGANLTGAKYTLAVPAYTYAAGLEDFKDIQRFGPELNDSIYGIEPGNDGNRHVLDMLKQNQFGLGGFKLIESSEQGMLAQVERSYHDKKPIVFLAWEPHPMNMRFDLKYLAGGDEFFGPNYGGATIYTVTRKGYSTECPNMGRLLANLKFTLRGESEMMAAILDRHEPPDIAATEWLRANPTAVKAWLAGVLTFDGRPALSALARASPTAHSSGIEQWILGHKIPVGDAMAVAIDTIKAHGTFVFNGISIVIRGMVNGLTTVLRALPALVLIAAVALLAWVLRRSWTLTAFVALALLFILNQGYWLATLETLSLVMVATLASTAIGVPLGIAAAHRPRLFAALRPVLDLMQTLPTFVYLIPTLVLFGLGVVPGLISTVIFALPAPIRLTHLGISSVPKPLIEAGEAFGATPMQLLWKVELPSAASTIVAGITQCIMLSLSMVVIAALVGAGGLGVPVVRALNSVQVGMGFEAGFTIVLLAIILDRISRPKERGDSR
;
A
#
# COMPACT_ATOMS: atom_id res chain seq x y z
N MET A 1 36.49 6.49 -19.04
CA MET A 1 35.63 7.62 -18.68
C MET A 1 34.33 7.45 -19.44
N THR A 2 33.32 6.91 -18.79
CA THR A 2 32.07 6.53 -19.44
C THR A 2 30.98 7.56 -19.06
N LEU A 3 29.97 7.68 -19.86
CA LEU A 3 28.84 8.64 -19.80
C LEU A 3 28.23 8.86 -18.39
N SER A 4 28.49 7.95 -17.46
CA SER A 4 28.01 8.00 -16.07
C SER A 4 28.61 9.12 -15.22
N SER A 5 29.74 9.70 -15.62
CA SER A 5 30.41 10.75 -14.85
C SER A 5 29.88 12.16 -15.14
N TYR A 6 29.20 12.35 -16.26
CA TYR A 6 28.66 13.66 -16.64
C TYR A 6 27.26 13.96 -16.06
N VAL A 7 26.48 12.94 -15.75
CA VAL A 7 25.14 13.13 -15.17
C VAL A 7 25.23 13.56 -13.70
N LEU A 8 26.27 13.16 -12.98
CA LEU A 8 26.45 13.51 -11.56
C LEU A 8 26.94 14.96 -11.36
N MET A 9 27.64 15.54 -12.34
CA MET A 9 28.13 16.92 -12.27
C MET A 9 27.06 17.97 -12.66
N ALA A 10 26.05 17.62 -13.45
CA ALA A 10 24.99 18.53 -13.88
C ALA A 10 23.95 18.83 -12.77
N VAL A 11 23.81 17.94 -11.79
CA VAL A 11 22.85 18.12 -10.67
C VAL A 11 23.40 19.02 -9.55
N LEU A 12 24.73 19.24 -9.50
CA LEU A 12 25.37 20.04 -8.44
C LEU A 12 25.56 21.53 -8.81
N ALA A 13 25.12 21.99 -9.97
CA ALA A 13 25.38 23.34 -10.47
C ALA A 13 24.15 24.26 -10.62
N LEU A 14 23.05 23.96 -9.97
CA LEU A 14 21.89 24.87 -9.92
C LEU A 14 21.96 25.76 -8.67
N PRO A 15 21.92 27.11 -8.81
CA PRO A 15 21.92 27.99 -7.66
C PRO A 15 20.58 27.93 -6.93
N VAL A 16 20.64 27.56 -5.64
CA VAL A 16 19.52 27.68 -4.71
C VAL A 16 19.26 29.17 -4.45
N GLN A 17 18.23 29.72 -5.02
CA GLN A 17 17.67 30.98 -4.57
C GLN A 17 16.85 30.69 -3.30
N ALA A 18 17.35 31.18 -2.17
CA ALA A 18 16.60 31.20 -0.92
C ALA A 18 15.59 32.36 -0.99
N GLU A 19 14.31 32.05 -1.23
CA GLU A 19 13.23 32.98 -0.95
C GLU A 19 12.96 32.98 0.57
N ALA A 20 13.03 34.18 1.11
CA ALA A 20 12.79 34.43 2.53
C ALA A 20 11.34 34.14 2.89
N ALA A 21 11.16 33.26 3.88
CA ALA A 21 9.86 33.00 4.49
C ALA A 21 9.34 34.28 5.15
N SER A 22 8.31 34.89 4.55
CA SER A 22 7.50 35.92 5.19
C SER A 22 6.59 35.29 6.24
N ALA A 23 6.70 35.77 7.47
CA ALA A 23 5.87 35.39 8.61
C ALA A 23 4.38 35.58 8.30
N ILE A 24 3.59 34.55 8.46
CA ILE A 24 2.13 34.57 8.44
C ILE A 24 1.67 35.05 9.84
N PRO A 25 0.87 36.12 9.94
CA PRO A 25 0.31 36.55 11.22
C PRO A 25 -0.80 35.58 11.65
N SER A 26 -0.75 35.16 12.91
CA SER A 26 -1.81 34.46 13.62
C SER A 26 -3.02 35.36 13.77
N THR A 27 -4.09 35.07 13.06
CA THR A 27 -5.42 35.56 13.39
C THR A 27 -6.36 34.40 13.53
N ALA A 28 -6.60 34.04 14.79
CA ALA A 28 -7.77 33.28 15.19
C ALA A 28 -8.99 34.20 15.03
N GLU A 29 -9.68 34.11 13.92
CA GLU A 29 -11.02 34.70 13.77
C GLU A 29 -11.96 33.67 13.13
N THR A 30 -12.90 33.27 13.95
CA THR A 30 -14.27 32.82 13.71
C THR A 30 -14.62 32.49 12.25
N LEU A 31 -14.47 31.24 11.83
CA LEU A 31 -15.11 30.70 10.63
C LEU A 31 -16.52 30.16 10.96
N GLY A 32 -17.39 31.08 11.38
CA GLY A 32 -18.82 30.95 11.21
C GLY A 32 -19.21 31.64 9.90
N GLN A 33 -18.87 31.08 8.75
CA GLN A 33 -19.44 31.51 7.48
C GLN A 33 -20.26 30.37 6.89
N THR A 34 -21.58 30.55 7.00
CA THR A 34 -22.61 29.92 6.19
C THR A 34 -22.13 29.83 4.74
N ALA A 35 -21.99 28.59 4.27
CA ALA A 35 -21.80 28.33 2.83
C ALA A 35 -22.92 29.02 2.08
N ALA A 36 -22.59 29.97 1.22
CA ALA A 36 -23.53 30.54 0.28
C ALA A 36 -24.18 29.42 -0.53
N PRO A 37 -25.51 29.45 -0.74
CA PRO A 37 -26.18 28.45 -1.56
C PRO A 37 -25.59 28.53 -2.97
N ILE A 38 -24.93 27.45 -3.37
CA ILE A 38 -24.50 27.25 -4.75
C ILE A 38 -25.78 27.31 -5.58
N SER A 39 -25.80 28.20 -6.52
CA SER A 39 -26.84 28.44 -7.51
C SER A 39 -27.54 27.14 -7.91
N ASP A 40 -28.83 27.04 -7.58
CA ASP A 40 -29.75 26.05 -8.09
C ASP A 40 -29.73 26.03 -9.62
N ALA A 41 -28.88 25.19 -10.21
CA ALA A 41 -29.12 24.73 -11.54
C ALA A 41 -30.27 23.72 -11.47
N SER A 42 -31.49 24.21 -11.49
CA SER A 42 -32.70 23.37 -11.62
C SER A 42 -32.47 22.36 -12.76
N PRO A 43 -32.68 21.05 -12.53
CA PRO A 43 -32.49 20.05 -13.57
C PRO A 43 -33.45 20.38 -14.73
N PRO A 44 -32.96 20.37 -16.00
CA PRO A 44 -33.79 20.70 -17.14
C PRO A 44 -35.00 19.76 -17.24
N ALA A 45 -36.19 20.33 -17.33
CA ALA A 45 -37.45 19.59 -17.51
C ALA A 45 -37.46 18.87 -18.86
N GLY A 46 -37.54 17.55 -18.83
CA GLY A 46 -37.58 16.66 -19.99
C GLY A 46 -36.25 15.96 -20.29
N GLY A 47 -36.21 14.62 -20.20
CA GLY A 47 -35.01 13.83 -20.46
C GLY A 47 -34.44 14.08 -21.85
N ARG A 48 -33.27 14.71 -21.92
CA ARG A 48 -32.48 14.80 -23.15
C ARG A 48 -31.61 13.56 -23.25
N ARG A 49 -31.61 12.94 -24.44
CA ARG A 49 -30.67 11.84 -24.74
C ARG A 49 -29.24 12.37 -24.73
N ASP A 50 -28.34 11.57 -24.17
CA ASP A 50 -26.91 11.88 -24.19
C ASP A 50 -26.31 11.67 -25.59
N PRO A 51 -25.32 12.47 -26.00
CA PRO A 51 -24.60 12.28 -27.26
C PRO A 51 -23.69 11.04 -27.21
N PRO A 52 -23.21 10.52 -28.37
CA PRO A 52 -22.40 9.28 -28.43
C PRO A 52 -21.14 9.26 -27.57
N ASN A 53 -20.47 10.39 -27.38
CA ASN A 53 -19.28 10.52 -26.53
C ASN A 53 -19.56 10.29 -25.04
N CYS A 54 -20.82 10.37 -24.61
CA CYS A 54 -21.24 10.07 -23.23
C CYS A 54 -21.58 8.59 -22.99
N GLN A 55 -21.44 7.73 -23.99
CA GLN A 55 -21.70 6.30 -23.81
C GLN A 55 -20.73 5.66 -22.82
N THR A 56 -19.46 6.03 -22.91
CA THR A 56 -18.45 5.62 -21.95
C THR A 56 -18.46 6.57 -20.75
N VAL A 57 -18.57 6.03 -19.54
CA VAL A 57 -18.55 6.77 -18.28
C VAL A 57 -17.38 6.28 -17.46
N ARG A 58 -16.39 7.16 -17.19
CA ARG A 58 -15.16 6.81 -16.52
C ARG A 58 -15.24 7.16 -15.04
N PHE A 59 -15.26 6.14 -14.19
CA PHE A 59 -15.32 6.29 -12.74
C PHE A 59 -13.94 6.12 -12.10
N SER A 60 -13.71 6.83 -11.00
CA SER A 60 -12.68 6.49 -10.03
C SER A 60 -13.25 5.61 -8.94
N ASP A 61 -12.48 4.58 -8.56
CA ASP A 61 -12.55 3.86 -7.31
C ASP A 61 -11.27 4.15 -6.53
N VAL A 62 -11.35 4.32 -5.23
CA VAL A 62 -10.16 4.60 -4.39
C VAL A 62 -9.71 3.38 -3.58
N GLY A 63 -10.32 2.22 -3.86
CA GLY A 63 -10.00 0.93 -3.23
C GLY A 63 -10.59 0.77 -1.84
N TRP A 64 -11.40 1.73 -1.35
CA TRP A 64 -12.18 1.56 -0.13
C TRP A 64 -13.48 0.84 -0.46
N THR A 65 -13.90 -0.08 0.41
CA THR A 65 -15.02 -0.96 0.09
C THR A 65 -16.34 -0.22 -0.08
N ASP A 66 -16.56 0.93 0.58
CA ASP A 66 -17.73 1.80 0.37
C ASP A 66 -17.77 2.39 -1.04
N VAL A 67 -16.65 2.96 -1.51
CA VAL A 67 -16.54 3.52 -2.87
C VAL A 67 -16.61 2.43 -3.93
N THR A 68 -15.94 1.29 -3.69
CA THR A 68 -16.02 0.12 -4.57
C THR A 68 -17.46 -0.36 -4.71
N SER A 69 -18.21 -0.44 -3.59
CA SER A 69 -19.60 -0.90 -3.59
C SER A 69 -20.53 0.05 -4.35
N THR A 70 -20.46 1.35 -4.06
CA THR A 70 -21.31 2.38 -4.71
C THR A 70 -20.96 2.53 -6.18
N THR A 71 -19.68 2.47 -6.55
CA THR A 71 -19.21 2.51 -7.95
C THR A 71 -19.67 1.27 -8.71
N ALA A 72 -19.58 0.07 -8.13
CA ALA A 72 -20.06 -1.16 -8.75
C ALA A 72 -21.58 -1.14 -8.98
N LEU A 73 -22.36 -0.64 -7.99
CA LEU A 73 -23.81 -0.47 -8.11
C LEU A 73 -24.17 0.39 -9.34
N ILE A 74 -23.56 1.55 -9.44
CA ILE A 74 -23.88 2.50 -10.52
C ILE A 74 -23.33 2.00 -11.85
N ALA A 75 -22.15 1.39 -11.88
CA ALA A 75 -21.62 0.76 -13.10
C ALA A 75 -22.55 -0.35 -13.63
N GLN A 76 -23.07 -1.21 -12.75
CA GLN A 76 -24.00 -2.27 -13.14
C GLN A 76 -25.35 -1.72 -13.60
N LEU A 77 -25.86 -0.68 -12.93
CA LEU A 77 -27.08 0.01 -13.35
C LEU A 77 -26.90 0.62 -14.75
N LEU A 78 -25.78 1.29 -15.02
CA LEU A 78 -25.44 1.90 -16.30
C LEU A 78 -25.36 0.89 -17.43
N ARG A 79 -24.70 -0.27 -17.21
CA ARG A 79 -24.68 -1.35 -18.20
C ARG A 79 -26.09 -1.80 -18.58
N SER A 80 -26.98 -1.89 -17.59
CA SER A 80 -28.38 -2.32 -17.81
C SER A 80 -29.22 -1.33 -18.64
N ILE A 81 -28.80 -0.06 -18.71
CA ILE A 81 -29.48 0.99 -19.49
C ILE A 81 -28.68 1.45 -20.73
N GLY A 82 -27.65 0.66 -21.13
CA GLY A 82 -26.94 0.79 -22.41
C GLY A 82 -25.69 1.69 -22.41
N TYR A 83 -25.18 2.10 -21.24
CA TYR A 83 -23.88 2.77 -21.12
C TYR A 83 -22.75 1.75 -20.94
N SER A 84 -21.51 2.22 -21.14
CA SER A 84 -20.28 1.43 -21.01
C SER A 84 -19.39 2.02 -19.91
N PRO A 85 -19.70 1.76 -18.62
CA PRO A 85 -18.89 2.28 -17.52
C PRO A 85 -17.51 1.59 -17.46
N THR A 86 -16.48 2.37 -17.21
CA THR A 86 -15.13 1.91 -16.87
C THR A 86 -14.76 2.39 -15.46
N VAL A 87 -14.04 1.57 -14.72
CA VAL A 87 -13.63 1.89 -13.35
C VAL A 87 -12.11 1.78 -13.27
N THR A 88 -11.46 2.81 -12.74
CA THR A 88 -10.02 2.87 -12.52
C THR A 88 -9.76 3.06 -11.04
N VAL A 89 -8.91 2.22 -10.43
CA VAL A 89 -8.53 2.36 -9.03
C VAL A 89 -7.38 3.34 -8.91
N LEU A 90 -7.59 4.43 -8.15
CA LEU A 90 -6.64 5.54 -7.98
C LEU A 90 -6.66 5.99 -6.51
N SER A 91 -5.65 6.76 -6.07
CA SER A 91 -5.75 7.47 -4.79
C SER A 91 -6.64 8.72 -4.90
N VAL A 92 -7.10 9.24 -3.76
CA VAL A 92 -7.96 10.45 -3.72
C VAL A 92 -7.32 11.65 -4.44
N PRO A 93 -6.06 12.03 -4.19
CA PRO A 93 -5.43 13.14 -4.91
C PRO A 93 -5.28 12.89 -6.41
N VAL A 94 -4.95 11.66 -6.83
CA VAL A 94 -4.88 11.28 -8.25
C VAL A 94 -6.24 11.36 -8.91
N THR A 95 -7.31 11.00 -8.20
CA THR A 95 -8.69 11.11 -8.69
C THR A 95 -9.05 12.55 -9.02
N PHE A 96 -8.78 13.51 -8.13
CA PHE A 96 -9.07 14.92 -8.39
C PHE A 96 -8.22 15.48 -9.54
N ALA A 97 -6.93 15.14 -9.61
CA ALA A 97 -6.07 15.52 -10.73
C ALA A 97 -6.58 14.93 -12.07
N SER A 98 -7.05 13.69 -12.07
CA SER A 98 -7.59 13.03 -13.27
C SER A 98 -8.94 13.62 -13.71
N LEU A 99 -9.79 14.06 -12.78
CA LEU A 99 -11.00 14.83 -13.11
C LEU A 99 -10.65 16.18 -13.76
N GLN A 100 -9.66 16.90 -13.23
CA GLN A 100 -9.17 18.14 -13.82
C GLN A 100 -8.64 17.93 -15.24
N ASN A 101 -7.88 16.86 -15.47
CA ASN A 101 -7.27 16.54 -16.76
C ASN A 101 -8.26 15.92 -17.78
N ASN A 102 -9.52 15.71 -17.40
CA ASN A 102 -10.53 14.99 -18.20
C ASN A 102 -10.18 13.50 -18.48
N ASP A 103 -9.37 12.87 -17.64
CA ASP A 103 -9.08 11.43 -17.71
C ASP A 103 -10.19 10.59 -17.06
N LEU A 104 -10.95 11.20 -16.14
CA LEU A 104 -12.13 10.66 -15.47
C LEU A 104 -13.34 11.58 -15.64
N ASP A 105 -14.53 11.03 -15.45
CA ASP A 105 -15.80 11.75 -15.53
C ASP A 105 -16.46 11.93 -14.16
N VAL A 106 -16.44 10.89 -13.31
CA VAL A 106 -17.24 10.83 -12.07
C VAL A 106 -16.44 10.20 -10.93
N PHE A 107 -16.62 10.76 -9.73
CA PHE A 107 -16.19 10.17 -8.47
C PHE A 107 -17.32 10.23 -7.45
N LEU A 108 -17.66 9.09 -6.82
CA LEU A 108 -18.79 8.95 -5.90
C LEU A 108 -18.37 9.00 -4.42
N GLY A 109 -17.07 8.97 -4.13
CA GLY A 109 -16.51 8.82 -2.79
C GLY A 109 -15.88 10.09 -2.22
N ASN A 110 -16.43 11.28 -2.50
CA ASN A 110 -15.89 12.52 -1.94
C ASN A 110 -16.37 12.74 -0.50
N TRP A 111 -15.61 12.23 0.46
CA TRP A 111 -15.85 12.32 1.90
C TRP A 111 -15.49 13.71 2.46
N MET A 112 -16.47 14.42 3.01
CA MET A 112 -16.28 15.75 3.59
C MET A 112 -16.63 15.74 5.10
N PRO A 113 -15.82 16.38 5.96
CA PRO A 113 -14.73 17.35 5.64
C PRO A 113 -13.37 16.75 5.37
N ALA A 114 -13.14 15.44 5.56
CA ALA A 114 -11.81 14.81 5.51
C ALA A 114 -11.02 15.14 4.23
N GLN A 115 -11.66 15.13 3.07
CA GLN A 115 -11.04 15.44 1.78
C GLN A 115 -11.06 16.94 1.41
N ALA A 116 -11.29 17.83 2.37
CA ALA A 116 -11.34 19.28 2.08
C ALA A 116 -10.03 19.78 1.47
N GLY A 117 -8.89 19.31 1.98
CA GLY A 117 -7.57 19.65 1.47
C GLY A 117 -7.30 19.14 0.05
N ASP A 118 -7.81 17.96 -0.30
CA ASP A 118 -7.62 17.36 -1.62
C ASP A 118 -8.53 18.00 -2.67
N ARG A 119 -9.76 18.37 -2.28
CA ARG A 119 -10.79 18.89 -3.18
C ARG A 119 -10.72 20.40 -3.40
N GLY A 120 -10.33 21.16 -2.35
CA GLY A 120 -10.60 22.60 -2.23
C GLY A 120 -10.27 23.40 -3.47
N HIS A 121 -9.03 23.41 -3.90
CA HIS A 121 -8.56 24.19 -5.04
C HIS A 121 -9.24 23.80 -6.36
N TYR A 122 -9.54 22.50 -6.60
CA TYR A 122 -10.20 22.07 -7.84
C TYR A 122 -11.65 22.56 -7.94
N VAL A 123 -12.34 22.71 -6.80
CA VAL A 123 -13.69 23.27 -6.76
C VAL A 123 -13.65 24.79 -6.88
N GLU A 124 -12.69 25.46 -6.23
CA GLU A 124 -12.46 26.91 -6.33
C GLU A 124 -12.12 27.32 -7.76
N ASP A 125 -11.26 26.56 -8.45
CA ASP A 125 -10.92 26.79 -9.86
C ASP A 125 -12.04 26.38 -10.83
N GLY A 126 -13.09 25.73 -10.33
CA GLY A 126 -14.20 25.24 -11.13
C GLY A 126 -13.81 24.13 -12.12
N THR A 127 -12.71 23.40 -11.88
CA THR A 127 -12.28 22.26 -12.69
C THR A 127 -12.97 20.96 -12.26
N VAL A 128 -13.42 20.90 -11.00
CA VAL A 128 -14.28 19.82 -10.47
C VAL A 128 -15.59 20.44 -10.00
N VAL A 129 -16.69 19.76 -10.31
CA VAL A 129 -18.06 20.21 -9.99
C VAL A 129 -18.69 19.26 -8.98
N VAL A 130 -19.20 19.82 -7.89
CA VAL A 130 -19.97 19.06 -6.90
C VAL A 130 -21.41 18.93 -7.36
N ILE A 131 -21.88 17.71 -7.62
CA ILE A 131 -23.26 17.45 -8.05
C ILE A 131 -24.23 17.49 -6.88
N GLY A 132 -23.83 16.91 -5.75
CA GLY A 132 -24.63 16.89 -4.54
C GLY A 132 -24.20 15.80 -3.56
N ALA A 133 -24.72 15.88 -2.33
CA ALA A 133 -24.54 14.81 -1.34
C ALA A 133 -25.26 13.54 -1.82
N ASN A 134 -24.54 12.43 -1.84
CA ASN A 134 -25.09 11.10 -2.18
C ASN A 134 -25.31 10.24 -0.93
N LEU A 135 -24.57 10.48 0.17
CA LEU A 135 -24.79 9.86 1.48
C LEU A 135 -24.60 10.89 2.60
N THR A 136 -25.49 10.86 3.60
CA THR A 136 -25.42 11.72 4.79
C THR A 136 -25.44 10.87 6.06
N GLY A 137 -24.92 11.43 7.17
CA GLY A 137 -24.87 10.76 8.47
C GLY A 137 -23.73 9.76 8.60
N ALA A 138 -22.77 9.77 7.69
CA ALA A 138 -21.52 9.01 7.80
C ALA A 138 -20.66 9.52 8.97
N LYS A 139 -19.69 8.71 9.41
CA LYS A 139 -18.67 9.07 10.40
C LYS A 139 -17.31 8.61 9.93
N TYR A 140 -16.27 9.35 10.32
CA TYR A 140 -14.89 8.99 10.05
C TYR A 140 -13.97 9.59 11.11
N THR A 141 -13.41 8.76 12.00
CA THR A 141 -12.51 9.18 13.08
C THR A 141 -11.79 7.97 13.69
N LEU A 142 -11.11 8.15 14.82
CA LEU A 142 -10.50 7.05 15.57
C LEU A 142 -11.54 6.30 16.39
N ALA A 143 -11.38 4.98 16.45
CA ALA A 143 -12.19 4.08 17.26
C ALA A 143 -11.36 3.07 18.05
N VAL A 144 -11.99 2.49 19.05
CA VAL A 144 -11.44 1.43 19.90
C VAL A 144 -12.48 0.34 20.13
N PRO A 145 -12.07 -0.90 20.48
CA PRO A 145 -13.00 -1.91 20.96
C PRO A 145 -13.73 -1.47 22.23
N ALA A 146 -14.99 -1.86 22.39
CA ALA A 146 -15.81 -1.48 23.54
C ALA A 146 -15.19 -1.83 24.90
N TYR A 147 -14.43 -2.94 24.98
CA TYR A 147 -13.71 -3.30 26.21
C TYR A 147 -12.56 -2.32 26.53
N THR A 148 -11.92 -1.74 25.52
CA THR A 148 -10.89 -0.71 25.69
C THR A 148 -11.53 0.63 26.11
N TYR A 149 -12.67 0.95 25.50
CA TYR A 149 -13.47 2.12 25.88
C TYR A 149 -13.92 2.03 27.35
N ALA A 150 -14.46 0.89 27.77
CA ALA A 150 -14.88 0.63 29.15
C ALA A 150 -13.70 0.65 30.15
N ALA A 151 -12.47 0.40 29.70
CA ALA A 151 -11.26 0.56 30.51
C ALA A 151 -10.84 2.04 30.68
N GLY A 152 -11.57 2.97 30.06
CA GLY A 152 -11.41 4.43 30.23
C GLY A 152 -10.66 5.11 29.07
N LEU A 153 -10.52 4.48 27.89
CA LEU A 153 -10.06 5.14 26.67
C LEU A 153 -11.26 5.63 25.88
N GLU A 154 -11.80 6.80 26.25
CA GLU A 154 -13.07 7.34 25.74
C GLU A 154 -12.86 8.57 24.83
N ASP A 155 -11.71 9.25 24.98
CA ASP A 155 -11.41 10.52 24.34
C ASP A 155 -9.98 10.49 23.75
N PHE A 156 -9.69 11.31 22.75
CA PHE A 156 -8.35 11.43 22.15
C PHE A 156 -7.26 11.74 23.18
N LYS A 157 -7.59 12.55 24.22
CA LYS A 157 -6.66 12.86 25.33
C LYS A 157 -6.30 11.66 26.20
N ASP A 158 -7.11 10.59 26.16
CA ASP A 158 -6.85 9.39 26.94
C ASP A 158 -5.82 8.46 26.25
N ILE A 159 -5.62 8.60 24.93
CA ILE A 159 -4.75 7.72 24.13
C ILE A 159 -3.34 7.67 24.72
N GLN A 160 -2.78 8.82 25.13
CA GLN A 160 -1.43 8.89 25.69
C GLN A 160 -1.27 7.98 26.91
N ARG A 161 -2.27 7.92 27.78
CA ARG A 161 -2.22 7.11 29.01
C ARG A 161 -2.14 5.61 28.71
N PHE A 162 -2.67 5.17 27.58
CA PHE A 162 -2.64 3.77 27.11
C PHE A 162 -1.42 3.46 26.23
N GLY A 163 -0.47 4.37 26.10
CA GLY A 163 0.71 4.20 25.25
C GLY A 163 1.42 2.86 25.39
N PRO A 164 1.78 2.42 26.61
CA PRO A 164 2.46 1.13 26.81
C PRO A 164 1.63 -0.07 26.30
N GLU A 165 0.32 -0.09 26.51
CA GLU A 165 -0.57 -1.17 26.06
C GLU A 165 -0.82 -1.12 24.55
N LEU A 166 -0.81 0.08 23.95
CA LEU A 166 -0.94 0.34 22.52
C LEU A 166 0.40 0.19 21.77
N ASN A 167 1.52 -0.03 22.49
CA ASN A 167 2.87 0.03 21.92
C ASN A 167 3.14 1.36 21.20
N ASP A 168 2.62 2.46 21.73
CA ASP A 168 2.67 3.81 21.15
C ASP A 168 2.28 3.83 19.66
N SER A 169 1.22 3.11 19.29
CA SER A 169 0.83 2.92 17.90
C SER A 169 -0.65 3.20 17.67
N ILE A 170 -0.95 3.92 16.59
CA ILE A 170 -2.29 4.12 16.01
C ILE A 170 -2.28 3.43 14.64
N TYR A 171 -3.37 2.75 14.28
CA TYR A 171 -3.47 2.01 13.03
C TYR A 171 -4.31 2.79 12.02
N GLY A 172 -3.68 3.12 10.90
CA GLY A 172 -4.28 3.79 9.76
C GLY A 172 -4.48 2.86 8.57
N ILE A 173 -4.91 3.45 7.47
CA ILE A 173 -5.11 2.78 6.20
C ILE A 173 -3.95 3.10 5.23
N GLU A 174 -4.16 3.19 3.92
CA GLU A 174 -3.07 3.35 2.96
C GLU A 174 -2.28 4.67 3.16
N PRO A 175 -0.95 4.62 2.98
CA PRO A 175 -0.12 5.81 3.07
C PRO A 175 -0.59 6.93 2.12
N GLY A 176 -0.71 8.14 2.64
CA GLY A 176 -1.20 9.30 1.89
C GLY A 176 -2.71 9.53 1.98
N ASN A 177 -3.44 8.63 2.64
CA ASN A 177 -4.85 8.82 2.96
C ASN A 177 -5.08 10.08 3.80
N ASP A 178 -6.26 10.69 3.64
CA ASP A 178 -6.67 11.90 4.34
C ASP A 178 -6.74 11.73 5.86
N GLY A 179 -7.35 10.65 6.36
CA GLY A 179 -7.39 10.37 7.80
C GLY A 179 -6.00 10.08 8.38
N ASN A 180 -5.14 9.40 7.64
CA ASN A 180 -3.74 9.22 8.03
C ASN A 180 -3.03 10.58 8.15
N ARG A 181 -3.29 11.53 7.23
CA ARG A 181 -2.72 12.88 7.31
C ARG A 181 -3.15 13.61 8.56
N HIS A 182 -4.44 13.54 8.94
CA HIS A 182 -4.92 14.12 10.20
C HIS A 182 -4.22 13.53 11.42
N VAL A 183 -4.06 12.20 11.48
CA VAL A 183 -3.30 11.56 12.56
C VAL A 183 -1.84 12.01 12.56
N LEU A 184 -1.17 12.03 11.40
CA LEU A 184 0.22 12.47 11.30
C LEU A 184 0.41 13.92 11.73
N ASP A 185 -0.53 14.79 11.42
CA ASP A 185 -0.51 16.20 11.86
C ASP A 185 -0.68 16.32 13.38
N MET A 186 -1.57 15.53 13.99
CA MET A 186 -1.69 15.45 15.45
C MET A 186 -0.38 14.98 16.11
N LEU A 187 0.25 13.94 15.58
CA LEU A 187 1.52 13.43 16.09
C LEU A 187 2.64 14.47 15.97
N LYS A 188 2.74 15.14 14.81
CA LYS A 188 3.74 16.18 14.53
C LYS A 188 3.60 17.39 15.44
N GLN A 189 2.37 17.79 15.74
CA GLN A 189 2.04 18.92 16.60
C GLN A 189 2.05 18.55 18.09
N ASN A 190 2.32 17.27 18.43
CA ASN A 190 2.20 16.72 19.78
C ASN A 190 0.82 16.99 20.42
N GLN A 191 -0.24 17.00 19.62
CA GLN A 191 -1.61 17.16 20.13
C GLN A 191 -1.94 15.95 21.02
N PHE A 192 -2.69 16.21 22.08
CA PHE A 192 -3.07 15.20 23.08
C PHE A 192 -1.87 14.46 23.71
N GLY A 193 -0.63 14.97 23.58
CA GLY A 193 0.58 14.33 24.05
C GLY A 193 1.07 13.16 23.19
N LEU A 194 0.62 13.05 21.94
CA LEU A 194 0.88 11.91 21.06
C LEU A 194 2.17 11.99 20.25
N GLY A 195 3.05 12.97 20.49
CA GLY A 195 4.30 13.15 19.73
C GLY A 195 5.27 11.95 19.78
N GLY A 196 5.12 11.05 20.75
CA GLY A 196 5.87 9.79 20.84
C GLY A 196 5.23 8.60 20.10
N PHE A 197 4.00 8.74 19.65
CA PHE A 197 3.27 7.68 18.96
C PHE A 197 3.68 7.55 17.49
N LYS A 198 3.32 6.40 16.91
CA LYS A 198 3.54 6.08 15.49
C LYS A 198 2.21 5.75 14.83
N LEU A 199 2.02 6.22 13.62
CA LEU A 199 0.96 5.74 12.75
C LEU A 199 1.46 4.54 11.96
N ILE A 200 0.75 3.41 12.06
CA ILE A 200 1.00 2.21 11.26
C ILE A 200 0.09 2.28 10.05
N GLU A 201 0.66 2.71 8.93
CA GLU A 201 -0.05 2.82 7.66
C GLU A 201 -0.05 1.47 6.93
N SER A 202 -1.18 1.06 6.32
CA SER A 202 -1.29 -0.21 5.59
C SER A 202 -2.30 -0.15 4.45
N SER A 203 -3.39 -0.89 4.53
CA SER A 203 -4.60 -0.83 3.71
C SER A 203 -5.81 -1.03 4.60
N GLU A 204 -7.02 -0.77 4.10
CA GLU A 204 -8.27 -1.08 4.82
C GLU A 204 -8.26 -2.52 5.34
N GLN A 205 -7.99 -3.50 4.48
CA GLN A 205 -7.99 -4.92 4.82
C GLN A 205 -6.85 -5.26 5.80
N GLY A 206 -5.69 -4.63 5.63
CA GLY A 206 -4.55 -4.80 6.53
C GLY A 206 -4.86 -4.29 7.94
N MET A 207 -5.42 -3.11 8.05
CA MET A 207 -5.87 -2.53 9.31
C MET A 207 -6.94 -3.40 9.97
N LEU A 208 -7.96 -3.84 9.22
CA LEU A 208 -9.02 -4.71 9.74
C LEU A 208 -8.50 -6.06 10.23
N ALA A 209 -7.54 -6.67 9.53
CA ALA A 209 -6.90 -7.91 10.00
C ALA A 209 -6.17 -7.71 11.34
N GLN A 210 -5.56 -6.53 11.55
CA GLN A 210 -4.93 -6.21 12.82
C GLN A 210 -5.97 -5.95 13.93
N VAL A 211 -7.08 -5.26 13.60
CA VAL A 211 -8.21 -5.05 14.53
C VAL A 211 -8.77 -6.39 14.97
N GLU A 212 -9.06 -7.30 14.04
CA GLU A 212 -9.56 -8.65 14.34
C GLU A 212 -8.64 -9.43 15.28
N ARG A 213 -7.33 -9.39 15.02
CA ARG A 213 -6.34 -10.03 15.89
C ARG A 213 -6.37 -9.45 17.30
N SER A 214 -6.34 -8.11 17.41
CA SER A 214 -6.36 -7.43 18.73
C SER A 214 -7.65 -7.69 19.46
N TYR A 215 -8.79 -7.70 18.74
CA TYR A 215 -10.11 -7.98 19.30
C TYR A 215 -10.23 -9.40 19.85
N HIS A 216 -9.73 -10.39 19.09
CA HIS A 216 -9.65 -11.79 19.52
C HIS A 216 -8.79 -11.96 20.79
N ASP A 217 -7.61 -11.32 20.80
CA ASP A 217 -6.66 -11.38 21.92
C ASP A 217 -7.05 -10.50 23.11
N LYS A 218 -8.17 -9.74 23.04
CA LYS A 218 -8.61 -8.74 24.02
C LYS A 218 -7.55 -7.68 24.32
N LYS A 219 -6.72 -7.33 23.33
CA LYS A 219 -5.70 -6.28 23.45
C LYS A 219 -6.25 -4.94 23.02
N PRO A 220 -5.88 -3.84 23.68
CA PRO A 220 -6.26 -2.49 23.25
C PRO A 220 -5.68 -2.20 21.86
N ILE A 221 -6.45 -1.49 21.06
CA ILE A 221 -6.05 -0.98 19.75
C ILE A 221 -6.81 0.32 19.47
N VAL A 222 -6.10 1.30 18.88
CA VAL A 222 -6.69 2.54 18.34
C VAL A 222 -6.47 2.52 16.83
N PHE A 223 -7.54 2.74 16.06
CA PHE A 223 -7.48 2.66 14.61
C PHE A 223 -8.49 3.60 13.94
N LEU A 224 -8.23 3.93 12.67
CA LEU A 224 -9.19 4.67 11.84
C LEU A 224 -10.43 3.81 11.58
N ALA A 225 -11.60 4.36 11.83
CA ALA A 225 -12.87 3.69 11.60
C ALA A 225 -13.89 4.65 10.97
N TRP A 226 -14.85 4.08 10.25
CA TRP A 226 -15.89 4.86 9.60
C TRP A 226 -17.22 4.11 9.55
N GLU A 227 -18.28 4.85 9.33
CA GLU A 227 -19.64 4.38 9.11
C GLU A 227 -20.19 5.06 7.85
N PRO A 228 -20.71 4.29 6.86
CA PRO A 228 -21.06 2.86 6.91
C PRO A 228 -19.85 1.95 6.74
N HIS A 229 -19.76 0.89 7.52
CA HIS A 229 -18.82 -0.20 7.33
C HIS A 229 -19.22 -1.45 8.14
N PRO A 230 -19.07 -2.69 7.62
CA PRO A 230 -19.39 -3.93 8.34
C PRO A 230 -18.64 -4.12 9.65
N MET A 231 -17.44 -3.53 9.80
CA MET A 231 -16.67 -3.59 11.05
C MET A 231 -17.48 -3.14 12.26
N ASN A 232 -18.42 -2.19 12.08
CA ASN A 232 -19.28 -1.69 13.15
C ASN A 232 -20.30 -2.74 13.65
N MET A 233 -20.59 -3.74 12.82
CA MET A 233 -21.46 -4.87 13.19
C MET A 233 -20.65 -6.09 13.64
N ARG A 234 -19.45 -6.29 13.05
CA ARG A 234 -18.56 -7.42 13.32
C ARG A 234 -17.86 -7.29 14.68
N PHE A 235 -17.50 -6.06 15.05
CA PHE A 235 -16.81 -5.73 16.30
C PHE A 235 -17.67 -4.77 17.10
N ASP A 236 -17.76 -4.96 18.41
CA ASP A 236 -18.33 -3.95 19.30
C ASP A 236 -17.31 -2.82 19.47
N LEU A 237 -17.49 -1.75 18.70
CA LEU A 237 -16.60 -0.60 18.61
C LEU A 237 -17.20 0.63 19.25
N LYS A 238 -16.33 1.53 19.71
CA LYS A 238 -16.69 2.87 20.17
C LYS A 238 -15.79 3.90 19.50
N TYR A 239 -16.40 4.92 18.92
CA TYR A 239 -15.71 6.08 18.39
C TYR A 239 -15.25 6.98 19.52
N LEU A 240 -14.03 7.52 19.43
CA LEU A 240 -13.45 8.39 20.44
C LEU A 240 -13.99 9.82 20.31
N ALA A 241 -14.24 10.46 21.45
CA ALA A 241 -14.56 11.89 21.54
C ALA A 241 -13.32 12.77 21.43
N GLY A 242 -13.51 14.08 21.22
CA GLY A 242 -12.42 15.07 21.29
C GLY A 242 -11.56 15.23 20.03
N GLY A 243 -11.90 14.52 18.93
CA GLY A 243 -11.20 14.63 17.64
C GLY A 243 -11.82 15.63 16.66
N ASP A 244 -12.77 16.45 17.08
CA ASP A 244 -13.60 17.28 16.20
C ASP A 244 -12.82 18.28 15.35
N GLU A 245 -11.69 18.81 15.87
CA GLU A 245 -10.82 19.74 15.16
C GLU A 245 -10.18 19.11 13.91
N PHE A 246 -9.92 17.80 13.94
CA PHE A 246 -9.23 17.06 12.88
C PHE A 246 -10.18 16.31 11.97
N PHE A 247 -11.19 15.66 12.54
CA PHE A 247 -12.10 14.76 11.83
C PHE A 247 -13.50 15.33 11.58
N GLY A 248 -13.80 16.49 12.12
CA GLY A 248 -15.12 17.11 12.08
C GLY A 248 -15.99 16.80 13.29
N PRO A 249 -17.09 17.55 13.47
CA PRO A 249 -17.93 17.49 14.66
C PRO A 249 -18.69 16.16 14.77
N ASN A 250 -19.23 15.88 15.95
CA ASN A 250 -20.08 14.70 16.20
C ASN A 250 -19.39 13.36 15.92
N TYR A 251 -18.20 13.15 16.48
CA TYR A 251 -17.38 11.94 16.26
C TYR A 251 -16.99 11.75 14.79
N GLY A 252 -16.47 12.80 14.16
CA GLY A 252 -16.07 12.77 12.76
C GLY A 252 -17.26 12.66 11.80
N GLY A 253 -18.36 13.36 12.09
CA GLY A 253 -19.54 13.40 11.24
C GLY A 253 -19.20 13.82 9.81
N ALA A 254 -19.58 12.99 8.84
CA ALA A 254 -19.21 13.14 7.45
C ALA A 254 -20.41 13.11 6.49
N THR A 255 -20.23 13.72 5.33
CA THR A 255 -21.16 13.67 4.19
C THR A 255 -20.37 13.32 2.94
N ILE A 256 -20.86 12.38 2.17
CA ILE A 256 -20.22 11.94 0.94
C ILE A 256 -20.90 12.58 -0.26
N TYR A 257 -20.11 13.10 -1.19
CA TYR A 257 -20.60 13.82 -2.36
C TYR A 257 -20.23 13.11 -3.65
N THR A 258 -21.13 13.23 -4.63
CA THR A 258 -20.82 12.93 -6.03
C THR A 258 -20.16 14.17 -6.64
N VAL A 259 -19.00 13.98 -7.25
CA VAL A 259 -18.29 15.04 -7.99
C VAL A 259 -18.00 14.58 -9.43
N THR A 260 -17.90 15.54 -10.35
CA THR A 260 -17.61 15.30 -11.77
C THR A 260 -16.55 16.27 -12.28
N ARG A 261 -15.94 15.92 -13.41
CA ARG A 261 -15.14 16.92 -14.15
C ARG A 261 -16.01 18.09 -14.61
N LYS A 262 -15.37 19.22 -14.90
CA LYS A 262 -16.02 20.42 -15.42
C LYS A 262 -16.85 20.10 -16.68
N GLY A 263 -18.06 20.64 -16.75
CA GLY A 263 -18.93 20.55 -17.93
C GLY A 263 -19.63 19.21 -18.15
N TYR A 264 -19.29 18.15 -17.39
CA TYR A 264 -19.81 16.79 -17.64
C TYR A 264 -21.33 16.70 -17.64
N SER A 265 -22.02 17.27 -16.65
CA SER A 265 -23.48 17.28 -16.58
C SER A 265 -24.17 18.08 -17.68
N THR A 266 -23.48 19.05 -18.27
CA THR A 266 -23.97 19.85 -19.42
C THR A 266 -23.79 19.08 -20.73
N GLU A 267 -22.65 18.42 -20.89
CA GLU A 267 -22.34 17.58 -22.05
C GLU A 267 -23.19 16.32 -22.09
N CYS A 268 -23.41 15.70 -20.91
CA CYS A 268 -24.12 14.44 -20.71
C CYS A 268 -25.32 14.65 -19.76
N PRO A 269 -26.38 15.33 -20.20
CA PRO A 269 -27.46 15.78 -19.31
C PRO A 269 -28.29 14.63 -18.73
N ASN A 270 -28.38 13.48 -19.39
CA ASN A 270 -29.06 12.30 -18.87
C ASN A 270 -28.24 11.66 -17.74
N MET A 271 -26.91 11.56 -17.92
CA MET A 271 -26.01 11.15 -16.86
C MET A 271 -26.01 12.13 -15.69
N GLY A 272 -25.95 13.43 -15.97
CA GLY A 272 -26.03 14.47 -14.93
C GLY A 272 -27.29 14.33 -14.08
N ARG A 273 -28.42 13.98 -14.67
CA ARG A 273 -29.67 13.69 -13.96
C ARG A 273 -29.58 12.44 -13.10
N LEU A 274 -29.06 11.34 -13.63
CA LEU A 274 -28.84 10.14 -12.84
C LEU A 274 -27.98 10.43 -11.62
N LEU A 275 -26.83 11.10 -11.80
CA LEU A 275 -25.90 11.43 -10.73
C LEU A 275 -26.55 12.33 -9.66
N ALA A 276 -27.39 13.29 -10.05
CA ALA A 276 -28.13 14.15 -9.12
C ALA A 276 -29.20 13.38 -8.31
N ASN A 277 -29.77 12.32 -8.89
CA ASN A 277 -30.76 11.47 -8.23
C ASN A 277 -30.16 10.48 -7.23
N LEU A 278 -28.82 10.23 -7.28
CA LEU A 278 -28.19 9.23 -6.43
C LEU A 278 -28.28 9.62 -4.95
N LYS A 279 -28.93 8.76 -4.18
CA LYS A 279 -28.98 8.82 -2.72
C LYS A 279 -28.78 7.42 -2.18
N PHE A 280 -27.69 7.21 -1.50
CA PHE A 280 -27.39 5.99 -0.78
C PHE A 280 -27.90 6.10 0.67
N THR A 281 -27.90 4.99 1.36
CA THR A 281 -28.23 4.92 2.80
C THR A 281 -27.13 4.15 3.51
N LEU A 282 -26.86 4.51 4.77
CA LEU A 282 -25.88 3.81 5.61
C LEU A 282 -26.10 2.30 5.62
N ARG A 283 -27.36 1.89 5.72
CA ARG A 283 -27.73 0.47 5.70
C ARG A 283 -27.46 -0.17 4.34
N GLY A 284 -27.87 0.47 3.25
CA GLY A 284 -27.71 -0.08 1.89
C GLY A 284 -26.24 -0.25 1.51
N GLU A 285 -25.38 0.71 1.86
CA GLU A 285 -23.93 0.57 1.66
C GLU A 285 -23.34 -0.50 2.58
N SER A 286 -23.71 -0.55 3.86
CA SER A 286 -23.23 -1.61 4.76
C SER A 286 -23.60 -3.01 4.27
N GLU A 287 -24.81 -3.21 3.71
CA GLU A 287 -25.24 -4.49 3.13
C GLU A 287 -24.39 -4.87 1.91
N MET A 288 -24.06 -3.91 1.03
CA MET A 288 -23.17 -4.12 -0.11
C MET A 288 -21.74 -4.44 0.31
N MET A 289 -21.21 -3.66 1.24
CA MET A 289 -19.86 -3.88 1.77
C MET A 289 -19.73 -5.25 2.44
N ALA A 290 -20.76 -5.69 3.18
CA ALA A 290 -20.79 -7.01 3.80
C ALA A 290 -20.81 -8.14 2.76
N ALA A 291 -21.47 -7.94 1.60
CA ALA A 291 -21.40 -8.90 0.50
C ALA A 291 -19.97 -9.07 -0.01
N ILE A 292 -19.26 -7.95 -0.17
CA ILE A 292 -17.89 -7.93 -0.70
C ILE A 292 -16.89 -8.46 0.36
N LEU A 293 -16.93 -7.96 1.60
CA LEU A 293 -15.93 -8.24 2.64
C LEU A 293 -16.17 -9.56 3.37
N ASP A 294 -17.43 -9.85 3.77
CA ASP A 294 -17.74 -11.00 4.62
C ASP A 294 -18.09 -12.25 3.81
N ARG A 295 -18.83 -12.06 2.66
CA ARG A 295 -19.20 -13.18 1.78
C ARG A 295 -18.23 -13.37 0.62
N HIS A 296 -17.23 -12.49 0.48
CA HIS A 296 -16.22 -12.52 -0.60
C HIS A 296 -16.83 -12.52 -2.02
N GLU A 297 -17.98 -11.89 -2.18
CA GLU A 297 -18.64 -11.76 -3.47
C GLU A 297 -17.92 -10.73 -4.35
N PRO A 298 -17.73 -11.02 -5.65
CA PRO A 298 -17.27 -10.00 -6.59
C PRO A 298 -18.20 -8.78 -6.58
N PRO A 299 -17.68 -7.54 -6.60
CA PRO A 299 -18.49 -6.32 -6.48
C PRO A 299 -19.61 -6.20 -7.51
N ASP A 300 -19.43 -6.70 -8.73
CA ASP A 300 -20.42 -6.68 -9.81
C ASP A 300 -21.57 -7.68 -9.57
N ILE A 301 -21.27 -8.83 -8.94
CA ILE A 301 -22.29 -9.81 -8.53
C ILE A 301 -23.10 -9.26 -7.37
N ALA A 302 -22.44 -8.79 -6.31
CA ALA A 302 -23.09 -8.16 -5.16
C ALA A 302 -23.99 -6.98 -5.60
N ALA A 303 -23.48 -6.12 -6.52
CA ALA A 303 -24.26 -5.03 -7.11
C ALA A 303 -25.51 -5.52 -7.86
N THR A 304 -25.40 -6.57 -8.64
CA THR A 304 -26.54 -7.14 -9.39
C THR A 304 -27.63 -7.66 -8.44
N GLU A 305 -27.23 -8.35 -7.39
CA GLU A 305 -28.15 -8.89 -6.38
C GLU A 305 -28.83 -7.77 -5.59
N TRP A 306 -28.04 -6.78 -5.16
CA TRP A 306 -28.56 -5.64 -4.42
C TRP A 306 -29.56 -4.83 -5.24
N LEU A 307 -29.26 -4.53 -6.52
CA LEU A 307 -30.17 -3.82 -7.42
C LEU A 307 -31.51 -4.54 -7.61
N ARG A 308 -31.48 -5.88 -7.67
CA ARG A 308 -32.71 -6.71 -7.75
C ARG A 308 -33.52 -6.66 -6.44
N ALA A 309 -32.83 -6.68 -5.31
CA ALA A 309 -33.46 -6.64 -3.99
C ALA A 309 -34.02 -5.26 -3.61
N ASN A 310 -33.52 -4.18 -4.23
CA ASN A 310 -33.85 -2.80 -3.87
C ASN A 310 -34.53 -2.00 -5.01
N PRO A 311 -35.67 -2.47 -5.59
CA PRO A 311 -36.31 -1.82 -6.73
C PRO A 311 -36.81 -0.40 -6.45
N THR A 312 -37.09 -0.06 -5.18
CA THR A 312 -37.52 1.29 -4.77
C THR A 312 -36.38 2.31 -4.93
N ALA A 313 -35.16 1.96 -4.53
CA ALA A 313 -33.99 2.82 -4.70
C ALA A 313 -33.67 2.99 -6.21
N VAL A 314 -33.66 1.91 -6.96
CA VAL A 314 -33.46 1.92 -8.43
C VAL A 314 -34.49 2.81 -9.12
N LYS A 315 -35.76 2.72 -8.72
CA LYS A 315 -36.84 3.57 -9.27
C LYS A 315 -36.60 5.05 -8.97
N ALA A 316 -36.14 5.38 -7.78
CA ALA A 316 -35.82 6.77 -7.41
C ALA A 316 -34.63 7.30 -8.24
N TRP A 317 -33.54 6.51 -8.38
CA TRP A 317 -32.36 6.92 -9.15
C TRP A 317 -32.65 7.09 -10.63
N LEU A 318 -33.53 6.27 -11.21
CA LEU A 318 -33.90 6.32 -12.62
C LEU A 318 -35.08 7.28 -12.93
N ALA A 319 -35.52 8.08 -11.95
CA ALA A 319 -36.59 9.05 -12.18
C ALA A 319 -36.19 10.08 -13.27
N GLY A 320 -36.90 10.08 -14.40
CA GLY A 320 -36.63 10.95 -15.55
C GLY A 320 -35.37 10.62 -16.34
N VAL A 321 -34.70 9.48 -16.06
CA VAL A 321 -33.53 9.00 -16.77
C VAL A 321 -33.93 8.16 -17.96
N LEU A 322 -33.20 8.32 -19.08
CA LEU A 322 -33.35 7.54 -20.28
C LEU A 322 -32.25 6.47 -20.41
N THR A 323 -32.54 5.40 -21.13
CA THR A 323 -31.51 4.51 -21.65
C THR A 323 -30.64 5.25 -22.68
N PHE A 324 -29.47 4.74 -22.98
CA PHE A 324 -28.58 5.39 -23.96
C PHE A 324 -29.23 5.52 -25.35
N ASP A 325 -30.11 4.61 -25.74
CA ASP A 325 -30.90 4.67 -26.99
C ASP A 325 -32.15 5.58 -26.90
N GLY A 326 -32.38 6.23 -25.75
CA GLY A 326 -33.42 7.26 -25.59
C GLY A 326 -34.77 6.77 -25.08
N ARG A 327 -34.91 5.52 -24.64
CA ARG A 327 -36.14 4.98 -24.02
C ARG A 327 -36.18 5.29 -22.51
N PRO A 328 -37.37 5.38 -21.89
CA PRO A 328 -37.45 5.50 -20.43
C PRO A 328 -36.76 4.32 -19.73
N ALA A 329 -35.74 4.59 -18.90
CA ALA A 329 -34.87 3.57 -18.30
C ALA A 329 -35.66 2.55 -17.44
N LEU A 330 -36.65 3.01 -16.66
CA LEU A 330 -37.51 2.14 -15.85
C LEU A 330 -38.27 1.11 -16.66
N SER A 331 -38.81 1.50 -17.83
CA SER A 331 -39.56 0.60 -18.69
C SER A 331 -38.67 -0.37 -19.47
N ALA A 332 -37.42 0.01 -19.70
CA ALA A 332 -36.44 -0.86 -20.36
C ALA A 332 -35.96 -1.98 -19.42
N LEU A 333 -35.65 -1.64 -18.13
CA LEU A 333 -35.30 -2.63 -17.12
C LEU A 333 -36.37 -3.68 -16.86
N ALA A 334 -37.64 -3.28 -16.86
CA ALA A 334 -38.77 -4.20 -16.66
C ALA A 334 -38.91 -5.25 -17.81
N ARG A 335 -38.30 -5.00 -18.97
CA ARG A 335 -38.33 -5.87 -20.14
C ARG A 335 -37.04 -6.65 -20.41
N ALA A 336 -35.97 -6.31 -19.70
CA ALA A 336 -34.67 -6.97 -19.86
C ALA A 336 -34.68 -8.32 -19.13
N SER A 337 -35.09 -9.38 -19.80
CA SER A 337 -34.66 -10.72 -19.43
C SER A 337 -33.15 -10.83 -19.70
N PRO A 338 -32.37 -11.56 -18.88
CA PRO A 338 -30.94 -11.68 -19.08
C PRO A 338 -30.63 -12.49 -20.33
N THR A 339 -30.35 -11.83 -21.43
CA THR A 339 -29.77 -12.46 -22.63
C THR A 339 -28.26 -12.26 -22.61
N ALA A 340 -27.57 -13.05 -21.81
CA ALA A 340 -26.15 -13.28 -22.03
C ALA A 340 -26.01 -14.21 -23.25
N HIS A 341 -25.58 -13.69 -24.40
CA HIS A 341 -25.17 -14.48 -25.54
C HIS A 341 -23.72 -14.94 -25.34
N SER A 342 -23.53 -15.93 -24.48
CA SER A 342 -22.31 -16.71 -24.46
C SER A 342 -22.58 -18.11 -25.02
N SER A 343 -21.64 -18.72 -25.72
CA SER A 343 -21.76 -20.09 -26.21
C SER A 343 -21.97 -21.04 -25.02
N GLY A 344 -22.73 -22.12 -25.18
CA GLY A 344 -23.07 -23.05 -24.10
C GLY A 344 -21.80 -23.62 -23.39
N ILE A 345 -20.68 -23.78 -24.12
CA ILE A 345 -19.40 -24.23 -23.57
C ILE A 345 -18.76 -23.13 -22.71
N GLU A 346 -18.81 -21.89 -23.13
CA GLU A 346 -18.27 -20.75 -22.38
C GLU A 346 -19.05 -20.54 -21.07
N GLN A 347 -20.37 -20.60 -21.10
CA GLN A 347 -21.22 -20.57 -19.90
C GLN A 347 -20.93 -21.75 -18.96
N TRP A 348 -20.70 -22.95 -19.51
CA TRP A 348 -20.34 -24.11 -18.71
C TRP A 348 -19.00 -23.92 -18.01
N ILE A 349 -17.96 -23.42 -18.72
CA ILE A 349 -16.64 -23.12 -18.13
C ILE A 349 -16.75 -22.03 -17.05
N LEU A 350 -17.48 -20.95 -17.32
CA LEU A 350 -17.68 -19.86 -16.38
C LEU A 350 -18.50 -20.27 -15.15
N GLY A 351 -19.48 -21.18 -15.33
CA GLY A 351 -20.31 -21.70 -14.25
C GLY A 351 -19.61 -22.79 -13.40
N HIS A 352 -18.50 -23.37 -13.88
CA HIS A 352 -17.74 -24.41 -13.18
C HIS A 352 -16.33 -23.90 -12.82
N LYS A 353 -16.26 -22.73 -12.17
CA LYS A 353 -15.01 -22.14 -11.70
C LYS A 353 -14.32 -23.09 -10.71
N ILE A 354 -13.06 -23.43 -11.01
CA ILE A 354 -12.22 -24.19 -10.06
C ILE A 354 -11.95 -23.31 -8.84
N PRO A 355 -12.32 -23.70 -7.61
CA PRO A 355 -12.23 -22.87 -6.42
C PRO A 355 -10.79 -22.83 -5.87
N VAL A 356 -9.83 -22.36 -6.69
CA VAL A 356 -8.40 -22.30 -6.29
C VAL A 356 -8.21 -21.31 -5.14
N GLY A 357 -8.93 -20.18 -5.16
CA GLY A 357 -8.88 -19.18 -4.10
C GLY A 357 -9.38 -19.70 -2.76
N ASP A 358 -10.55 -20.35 -2.77
CA ASP A 358 -11.18 -20.92 -1.57
C ASP A 358 -10.31 -22.04 -0.97
N ALA A 359 -9.76 -22.90 -1.82
CA ALA A 359 -8.84 -23.96 -1.38
C ALA A 359 -7.58 -23.36 -0.72
N MET A 360 -7.02 -22.28 -1.26
CA MET A 360 -5.88 -21.61 -0.68
C MET A 360 -6.25 -20.90 0.63
N ALA A 361 -7.41 -20.25 0.72
CA ALA A 361 -7.90 -19.63 1.95
C ALA A 361 -8.04 -20.66 3.08
N VAL A 362 -8.73 -21.76 2.81
CA VAL A 362 -8.89 -22.88 3.79
C VAL A 362 -7.52 -23.44 4.21
N ALA A 363 -6.57 -23.58 3.28
CA ALA A 363 -5.22 -24.04 3.61
C ALA A 363 -4.50 -23.05 4.55
N ILE A 364 -4.57 -21.75 4.28
CA ILE A 364 -3.95 -20.71 5.11
C ILE A 364 -4.60 -20.66 6.49
N ASP A 365 -5.94 -20.73 6.57
CA ASP A 365 -6.67 -20.73 7.85
C ASP A 365 -6.34 -21.98 8.67
N THR A 366 -6.23 -23.14 8.04
CA THR A 366 -5.81 -24.38 8.70
C THR A 366 -4.38 -24.27 9.25
N ILE A 367 -3.46 -23.73 8.45
CA ILE A 367 -2.08 -23.46 8.86
C ILE A 367 -2.04 -22.46 10.02
N LYS A 368 -2.85 -21.40 9.97
CA LYS A 368 -2.97 -20.39 11.03
C LYS A 368 -3.47 -21.03 12.33
N ALA A 369 -4.56 -21.80 12.27
CA ALA A 369 -5.18 -22.43 13.44
C ALA A 369 -4.22 -23.36 14.19
N HIS A 370 -3.41 -24.16 13.47
CA HIS A 370 -2.49 -25.13 14.07
C HIS A 370 -1.07 -24.59 14.30
N GLY A 371 -0.69 -23.48 13.62
CA GLY A 371 0.66 -22.95 13.61
C GLY A 371 0.88 -21.69 14.46
N THR A 372 -0.12 -21.17 15.15
CA THR A 372 -0.05 -19.87 15.85
C THR A 372 1.15 -19.75 16.79
N PHE A 373 1.50 -20.80 17.51
CA PHE A 373 2.67 -20.81 18.40
C PHE A 373 3.98 -20.62 17.62
N VAL A 374 4.13 -21.30 16.48
CA VAL A 374 5.31 -21.22 15.62
C VAL A 374 5.42 -19.82 15.01
N PHE A 375 4.30 -19.29 14.48
CA PHE A 375 4.27 -17.96 13.87
C PHE A 375 4.55 -16.85 14.86
N ASN A 376 4.04 -16.95 16.08
CA ASN A 376 4.35 -16.01 17.16
C ASN A 376 5.83 -16.08 17.54
N GLY A 377 6.42 -17.28 17.64
CA GLY A 377 7.84 -17.46 17.89
C GLY A 377 8.72 -16.82 16.81
N ILE A 378 8.41 -17.08 15.53
CA ILE A 378 9.09 -16.47 14.39
C ILE A 378 8.95 -14.93 14.43
N SER A 379 7.74 -14.42 14.74
CA SER A 379 7.49 -12.97 14.84
C SER A 379 8.34 -12.31 15.92
N ILE A 380 8.46 -12.93 17.09
CA ILE A 380 9.27 -12.42 18.19
C ILE A 380 10.74 -12.34 17.79
N VAL A 381 11.27 -13.40 17.16
CA VAL A 381 12.67 -13.46 16.73
C VAL A 381 12.93 -12.40 15.65
N ILE A 382 12.13 -12.36 14.60
CA ILE A 382 12.31 -11.39 13.50
C ILE A 382 12.19 -9.96 14.00
N ARG A 383 11.14 -9.66 14.77
CA ARG A 383 10.92 -8.33 15.34
C ARG A 383 12.09 -7.94 16.27
N GLY A 384 12.55 -8.88 17.09
CA GLY A 384 13.70 -8.70 17.95
C GLY A 384 14.98 -8.39 17.17
N MET A 385 15.25 -9.10 16.09
CA MET A 385 16.42 -8.87 15.24
C MET A 385 16.38 -7.49 14.56
N VAL A 386 15.25 -7.17 13.90
CA VAL A 386 15.14 -5.89 13.17
C VAL A 386 15.12 -4.71 14.13
N ASN A 387 14.30 -4.75 15.18
CA ASN A 387 14.22 -3.66 16.15
C ASN A 387 15.53 -3.52 16.94
N GLY A 388 16.15 -4.64 17.33
CA GLY A 388 17.44 -4.63 18.02
C GLY A 388 18.52 -3.97 17.17
N LEU A 389 18.64 -4.35 15.89
CA LEU A 389 19.59 -3.72 14.97
C LEU A 389 19.28 -2.23 14.77
N THR A 390 18.01 -1.89 14.56
CA THR A 390 17.57 -0.49 14.40
C THR A 390 17.92 0.33 15.67
N THR A 391 17.69 -0.22 16.85
CA THR A 391 18.01 0.44 18.13
C THR A 391 19.51 0.67 18.28
N VAL A 392 20.34 -0.33 17.95
CA VAL A 392 21.82 -0.19 17.97
C VAL A 392 22.27 0.89 16.99
N LEU A 393 21.73 0.93 15.77
CA LEU A 393 22.08 1.95 14.79
C LEU A 393 21.61 3.36 15.22
N ARG A 394 20.45 3.48 15.87
CA ARG A 394 19.93 4.75 16.40
C ARG A 394 20.67 5.26 17.63
N ALA A 395 21.27 4.36 18.42
CA ALA A 395 22.03 4.75 19.61
C ALA A 395 23.31 5.53 19.29
N LEU A 396 23.83 5.41 18.06
CA LEU A 396 24.99 6.15 17.59
C LEU A 396 24.58 7.50 17.02
N PRO A 397 25.30 8.60 17.35
CA PRO A 397 25.11 9.87 16.65
C PRO A 397 25.29 9.71 15.14
N ALA A 398 24.43 10.34 14.34
CA ALA A 398 24.42 10.16 12.87
C ALA A 398 25.81 10.38 12.24
N LEU A 399 26.53 11.42 12.65
CA LEU A 399 27.87 11.70 12.11
C LEU A 399 28.92 10.62 12.48
N VAL A 400 28.77 10.00 13.65
CA VAL A 400 29.64 8.88 14.06
C VAL A 400 29.37 7.66 13.21
N LEU A 401 28.09 7.35 12.94
CA LEU A 401 27.71 6.23 12.09
C LEU A 401 28.15 6.47 10.64
N ILE A 402 28.00 7.69 10.12
CA ILE A 402 28.50 8.06 8.78
C ILE A 402 30.02 7.85 8.68
N ALA A 403 30.77 8.32 9.67
CA ALA A 403 32.21 8.13 9.70
C ALA A 403 32.61 6.64 9.81
N ALA A 404 31.88 5.85 10.59
CA ALA A 404 32.10 4.41 10.72
C ALA A 404 31.85 3.66 9.41
N VAL A 405 30.75 3.96 8.70
CA VAL A 405 30.43 3.34 7.40
C VAL A 405 31.43 3.77 6.32
N ALA A 406 31.85 5.04 6.31
CA ALA A 406 32.88 5.54 5.39
C ALA A 406 34.24 4.88 5.67
N LEU A 407 34.62 4.71 6.93
CA LEU A 407 35.84 3.98 7.32
C LEU A 407 35.75 2.51 6.91
N LEU A 408 34.60 1.84 7.11
CA LEU A 408 34.38 0.47 6.66
C LEU A 408 34.57 0.35 5.14
N ALA A 409 33.99 1.27 4.37
CA ALA A 409 34.16 1.32 2.92
C ALA A 409 35.64 1.48 2.54
N TRP A 410 36.39 2.33 3.24
CA TRP A 410 37.83 2.49 3.00
C TRP A 410 38.62 1.23 3.35
N VAL A 411 38.37 0.61 4.51
CA VAL A 411 39.07 -0.62 4.93
C VAL A 411 38.84 -1.76 3.94
N LEU A 412 37.61 -1.96 3.50
CA LEU A 412 37.25 -3.06 2.59
C LEU A 412 37.73 -2.82 1.15
N ARG A 413 37.68 -1.57 0.68
CA ARG A 413 37.91 -1.24 -0.74
C ARG A 413 39.22 -0.50 -1.01
N ARG A 414 39.84 0.11 0.01
CA ARG A 414 41.05 0.93 -0.10
C ARG A 414 40.95 2.03 -1.17
N SER A 415 39.74 2.62 -1.35
CA SER A 415 39.45 3.63 -2.36
C SER A 415 38.93 4.91 -1.71
N TRP A 416 39.69 6.00 -1.80
CA TRP A 416 39.31 7.31 -1.27
C TRP A 416 38.09 7.89 -2.01
N THR A 417 37.94 7.63 -3.31
CA THR A 417 36.79 8.10 -4.10
C THR A 417 35.50 7.44 -3.62
N LEU A 418 35.52 6.14 -3.33
CA LEU A 418 34.36 5.44 -2.77
C LEU A 418 34.05 5.93 -1.35
N THR A 419 35.08 6.12 -0.53
CA THR A 419 34.92 6.64 0.84
C THR A 419 34.26 8.01 0.85
N ALA A 420 34.76 8.93 -0.01
CA ALA A 420 34.16 10.27 -0.15
C ALA A 420 32.72 10.19 -0.66
N PHE A 421 32.44 9.35 -1.65
CA PHE A 421 31.07 9.13 -2.15
C PHE A 421 30.12 8.64 -1.04
N VAL A 422 30.53 7.63 -0.26
CA VAL A 422 29.73 7.08 0.84
C VAL A 422 29.44 8.14 1.89
N ALA A 423 30.47 8.91 2.30
CA ALA A 423 30.30 9.99 3.27
C ALA A 423 29.34 11.08 2.77
N LEU A 424 29.52 11.55 1.54
CA LEU A 424 28.66 12.58 0.93
C LEU A 424 27.23 12.09 0.73
N ALA A 425 27.03 10.87 0.27
CA ALA A 425 25.71 10.29 0.08
C ALA A 425 24.95 10.14 1.41
N LEU A 426 25.60 9.68 2.47
CA LEU A 426 24.98 9.57 3.79
C LEU A 426 24.72 10.94 4.44
N LEU A 427 25.59 11.94 4.22
CA LEU A 427 25.33 13.32 4.63
C LEU A 427 24.15 13.94 3.87
N PHE A 428 24.02 13.66 2.59
CA PHE A 428 22.87 14.05 1.81
C PHE A 428 21.58 13.43 2.34
N ILE A 429 21.57 12.14 2.65
CA ILE A 429 20.42 11.44 3.26
C ILE A 429 20.03 12.06 4.60
N LEU A 430 21.02 12.43 5.42
CA LEU A 430 20.80 13.12 6.69
C LEU A 430 20.19 14.51 6.48
N ASN A 431 20.70 15.26 5.50
CA ASN A 431 20.21 16.59 5.14
C ASN A 431 18.76 16.56 4.64
N GLN A 432 18.37 15.56 3.87
CA GLN A 432 17.00 15.37 3.36
C GLN A 432 16.01 14.92 4.44
N GLY A 433 16.43 14.69 5.68
CA GLY A 433 15.56 14.27 6.78
C GLY A 433 15.15 12.79 6.77
N TYR A 434 15.65 11.97 5.83
CA TYR A 434 15.30 10.54 5.70
C TYR A 434 16.20 9.61 6.55
N TRP A 435 17.00 10.16 7.48
CA TRP A 435 17.96 9.37 8.25
C TRP A 435 17.34 8.19 8.99
N LEU A 436 16.28 8.43 9.77
CA LEU A 436 15.61 7.37 10.54
C LEU A 436 15.00 6.30 9.64
N ALA A 437 14.32 6.71 8.57
CA ALA A 437 13.77 5.79 7.58
C ALA A 437 14.87 4.96 6.89
N THR A 438 16.04 5.54 6.66
CA THR A 438 17.20 4.84 6.11
C THR A 438 17.74 3.76 7.06
N LEU A 439 17.81 4.04 8.38
CA LEU A 439 18.24 3.05 9.36
C LEU A 439 17.26 1.87 9.47
N GLU A 440 15.95 2.14 9.40
CA GLU A 440 14.92 1.11 9.39
C GLU A 440 15.02 0.23 8.13
N THR A 441 15.17 0.86 6.96
CA THR A 441 15.38 0.15 5.69
C THR A 441 16.65 -0.69 5.73
N LEU A 442 17.75 -0.11 6.21
CA LEU A 442 19.03 -0.82 6.32
C LEU A 442 18.90 -2.05 7.23
N SER A 443 18.22 -1.91 8.37
CA SER A 443 17.99 -3.01 9.31
C SER A 443 17.16 -4.13 8.67
N LEU A 444 16.06 -3.78 7.98
CA LEU A 444 15.21 -4.73 7.28
C LEU A 444 16.00 -5.49 6.20
N VAL A 445 16.71 -4.75 5.34
CA VAL A 445 17.48 -5.33 4.22
C VAL A 445 18.62 -6.21 4.73
N MET A 446 19.33 -5.80 5.78
CA MET A 446 20.41 -6.60 6.37
C MET A 446 19.88 -7.92 6.96
N VAL A 447 18.79 -7.86 7.72
CA VAL A 447 18.18 -9.07 8.31
C VAL A 447 17.60 -9.98 7.22
N ALA A 448 16.93 -9.43 6.21
CA ALA A 448 16.40 -10.18 5.09
C ALA A 448 17.51 -10.86 4.28
N THR A 449 18.60 -10.13 3.98
CA THR A 449 19.77 -10.66 3.27
C THR A 449 20.48 -11.75 4.07
N LEU A 450 20.65 -11.54 5.38
CA LEU A 450 21.25 -12.53 6.27
C LEU A 450 20.40 -13.82 6.30
N ALA A 451 19.09 -13.70 6.47
CA ALA A 451 18.18 -14.84 6.46
C ALA A 451 18.20 -15.57 5.10
N SER A 452 18.09 -14.83 3.99
CA SER A 452 18.14 -15.41 2.64
C SER A 452 19.48 -16.08 2.35
N THR A 453 20.58 -15.52 2.82
CA THR A 453 21.91 -16.10 2.63
C THR A 453 22.12 -17.34 3.51
N ALA A 454 21.70 -17.29 4.77
CA ALA A 454 21.82 -18.39 5.70
C ALA A 454 21.01 -19.63 5.26
N ILE A 455 19.90 -19.44 4.56
CA ILE A 455 19.10 -20.51 3.97
C ILE A 455 19.61 -20.86 2.57
N GLY A 456 19.85 -19.84 1.74
CA GLY A 456 20.08 -19.99 0.30
C GLY A 456 21.44 -20.59 -0.04
N VAL A 457 22.51 -20.22 0.67
CA VAL A 457 23.84 -20.75 0.39
C VAL A 457 23.93 -22.25 0.73
N PRO A 458 23.52 -22.74 1.90
CA PRO A 458 23.53 -24.18 2.19
C PRO A 458 22.63 -24.98 1.22
N LEU A 459 21.46 -24.41 0.88
CA LEU A 459 20.54 -25.08 -0.04
C LEU A 459 21.11 -25.14 -1.47
N GLY A 460 21.79 -24.07 -1.91
CA GLY A 460 22.51 -24.02 -3.19
C GLY A 460 23.66 -25.01 -3.27
N ILE A 461 24.45 -25.15 -2.18
CA ILE A 461 25.50 -26.17 -2.07
C ILE A 461 24.89 -27.59 -2.16
N ALA A 462 23.85 -27.87 -1.38
CA ALA A 462 23.17 -29.16 -1.40
C ALA A 462 22.59 -29.49 -2.78
N ALA A 463 22.02 -28.48 -3.46
CA ALA A 463 21.48 -28.62 -4.81
C ALA A 463 22.57 -28.88 -5.87
N ALA A 464 23.77 -28.29 -5.71
CA ALA A 464 24.89 -28.55 -6.61
C ALA A 464 25.39 -30.00 -6.56
N HIS A 465 25.43 -30.59 -5.36
CA HIS A 465 25.82 -31.98 -5.17
C HIS A 465 24.69 -33.00 -5.44
N ARG A 466 23.43 -32.54 -5.58
CA ARG A 466 22.25 -33.41 -5.76
C ARG A 466 21.37 -32.92 -6.90
N PRO A 467 21.62 -33.35 -8.17
CA PRO A 467 20.86 -32.86 -9.33
C PRO A 467 19.34 -33.05 -9.20
N ARG A 468 18.89 -34.12 -8.54
CA ARG A 468 17.46 -34.37 -8.28
C ARG A 468 16.85 -33.31 -7.35
N LEU A 469 17.61 -32.84 -6.35
CA LEU A 469 17.17 -31.76 -5.46
C LEU A 469 17.02 -30.45 -6.23
N PHE A 470 17.99 -30.12 -7.09
CA PHE A 470 17.89 -28.92 -7.93
C PHE A 470 16.71 -28.99 -8.90
N ALA A 471 16.48 -30.15 -9.53
CA ALA A 471 15.34 -30.34 -10.43
C ALA A 471 13.99 -30.13 -9.69
N ALA A 472 13.90 -30.56 -8.44
CA ALA A 472 12.70 -30.36 -7.61
C ALA A 472 12.56 -28.90 -7.10
N LEU A 473 13.68 -28.23 -6.79
CA LEU A 473 13.67 -26.84 -6.32
C LEU A 473 13.37 -25.86 -7.44
N ARG A 474 13.81 -26.12 -8.65
CA ARG A 474 13.72 -25.18 -9.80
C ARG A 474 12.31 -24.65 -10.02
N PRO A 475 11.23 -25.47 -10.10
CA PRO A 475 9.87 -24.94 -10.27
C PRO A 475 9.43 -24.05 -9.11
N VAL A 476 9.84 -24.37 -7.88
CA VAL A 476 9.53 -23.56 -6.68
C VAL A 476 10.23 -22.20 -6.76
N LEU A 477 11.52 -22.18 -7.13
CA LEU A 477 12.28 -20.95 -7.29
C LEU A 477 11.75 -20.09 -8.45
N ASP A 478 11.28 -20.73 -9.53
CA ASP A 478 10.63 -20.03 -10.64
C ASP A 478 9.30 -19.41 -10.17
N LEU A 479 8.47 -20.16 -9.44
CA LEU A 479 7.22 -19.68 -8.85
C LEU A 479 7.45 -18.48 -7.92
N MET A 480 8.46 -18.54 -7.05
CA MET A 480 8.81 -17.46 -6.12
C MET A 480 9.20 -16.14 -6.83
N GLN A 481 9.67 -16.19 -8.06
CA GLN A 481 10.07 -15.00 -8.84
C GLN A 481 9.04 -14.56 -9.89
N THR A 482 8.15 -15.45 -10.32
CA THR A 482 7.13 -15.16 -11.33
C THR A 482 5.81 -14.71 -10.72
N LEU A 483 5.49 -15.15 -9.50
CA LEU A 483 4.32 -14.63 -8.79
C LEU A 483 4.49 -13.13 -8.50
N PRO A 484 3.46 -12.31 -8.77
CA PRO A 484 3.46 -10.93 -8.33
C PRO A 484 3.72 -10.83 -6.82
N THR A 485 4.59 -9.91 -6.42
CA THR A 485 5.04 -9.78 -5.04
C THR A 485 3.92 -9.54 -4.04
N PHE A 486 2.83 -8.91 -4.47
CA PHE A 486 1.63 -8.72 -3.66
C PHE A 486 0.94 -10.04 -3.26
N VAL A 487 1.08 -11.10 -4.08
CA VAL A 487 0.38 -12.37 -3.82
C VAL A 487 0.89 -13.04 -2.54
N TYR A 488 2.19 -12.95 -2.21
CA TYR A 488 2.68 -13.51 -0.94
C TYR A 488 2.60 -12.54 0.24
N LEU A 489 2.33 -11.26 0.02
CA LEU A 489 2.02 -10.35 1.12
C LEU A 489 0.72 -10.74 1.83
N ILE A 490 -0.28 -11.21 1.09
CA ILE A 490 -1.59 -11.60 1.66
C ILE A 490 -1.45 -12.71 2.70
N PRO A 491 -0.87 -13.90 2.37
CA PRO A 491 -0.65 -14.95 3.37
C PRO A 491 0.22 -14.51 4.54
N THR A 492 1.29 -13.75 4.27
CA THR A 492 2.17 -13.29 5.36
C THR A 492 1.47 -12.29 6.28
N LEU A 493 0.60 -11.44 5.75
CA LEU A 493 -0.24 -10.54 6.55
C LEU A 493 -1.21 -11.33 7.44
N VAL A 494 -1.92 -12.33 6.88
CA VAL A 494 -2.87 -13.16 7.62
C VAL A 494 -2.18 -13.94 8.74
N LEU A 495 -0.98 -14.47 8.49
CA LEU A 495 -0.24 -15.30 9.45
C LEU A 495 0.48 -14.47 10.52
N PHE A 496 1.06 -13.32 10.18
CA PHE A 496 1.97 -12.56 11.05
C PHE A 496 1.45 -11.17 11.48
N GLY A 497 0.33 -10.70 10.90
CA GLY A 497 -0.25 -9.37 11.14
C GLY A 497 0.51 -8.26 10.42
N LEU A 498 0.18 -7.00 10.76
CA LEU A 498 0.85 -5.83 10.20
C LEU A 498 2.25 -5.61 10.77
N GLY A 499 3.10 -4.96 10.00
CA GLY A 499 4.39 -4.44 10.42
C GLY A 499 5.58 -5.05 9.70
N VAL A 500 6.74 -4.97 10.33
CA VAL A 500 8.02 -5.37 9.74
C VAL A 500 8.13 -6.87 9.42
N VAL A 501 7.40 -7.72 10.17
CA VAL A 501 7.52 -9.19 10.05
C VAL A 501 7.01 -9.71 8.70
N PRO A 502 5.73 -9.43 8.29
CA PRO A 502 5.24 -9.86 6.98
C PRO A 502 6.05 -9.25 5.83
N GLY A 503 6.46 -7.98 5.95
CA GLY A 503 7.31 -7.31 4.96
C GLY A 503 8.66 -8.02 4.80
N LEU A 504 9.31 -8.39 5.91
CA LEU A 504 10.59 -9.11 5.88
C LEU A 504 10.44 -10.53 5.30
N ILE A 505 9.44 -11.29 5.72
CA ILE A 505 9.20 -12.65 5.22
C ILE A 505 8.95 -12.64 3.71
N SER A 506 8.11 -11.72 3.23
CA SER A 506 7.85 -11.56 1.80
C SER A 506 9.13 -11.16 1.03
N THR A 507 9.96 -10.29 1.63
CA THR A 507 11.26 -9.92 1.08
C THR A 507 12.20 -11.13 0.99
N VAL A 508 12.26 -11.97 2.02
CA VAL A 508 13.05 -13.21 2.01
C VAL A 508 12.55 -14.17 0.93
N ILE A 509 11.24 -14.39 0.83
CA ILE A 509 10.66 -15.26 -0.21
C ILE A 509 11.10 -14.78 -1.59
N PHE A 510 11.00 -13.49 -1.88
CA PHE A 510 11.35 -12.92 -3.19
C PHE A 510 12.85 -12.96 -3.49
N ALA A 511 13.70 -12.70 -2.48
CA ALA A 511 15.15 -12.58 -2.67
C ALA A 511 15.89 -13.93 -2.59
N LEU A 512 15.35 -14.94 -1.89
CA LEU A 512 15.96 -16.24 -1.64
C LEU A 512 16.41 -17.01 -2.90
N PRO A 513 15.70 -16.97 -4.03
CA PRO A 513 16.17 -17.66 -5.26
C PRO A 513 17.55 -17.22 -5.75
N ALA A 514 17.94 -15.96 -5.53
CA ALA A 514 19.22 -15.44 -6.02
C ALA A 514 20.44 -16.15 -5.37
N PRO A 515 20.59 -16.18 -4.04
CA PRO A 515 21.69 -16.90 -3.41
C PRO A 515 21.65 -18.41 -3.67
N ILE A 516 20.47 -19.05 -3.77
CA ILE A 516 20.37 -20.48 -4.11
C ILE A 516 20.95 -20.75 -5.51
N ARG A 517 20.46 -20.03 -6.53
CA ARG A 517 20.85 -20.27 -7.93
C ARG A 517 22.32 -19.95 -8.18
N LEU A 518 22.81 -18.82 -7.65
CA LEU A 518 24.18 -18.41 -7.86
C LEU A 518 25.17 -19.25 -7.05
N THR A 519 24.80 -19.74 -5.87
CA THR A 519 25.62 -20.74 -5.16
C THR A 519 25.65 -22.07 -5.90
N HIS A 520 24.50 -22.57 -6.34
CA HIS A 520 24.44 -23.78 -7.18
C HIS A 520 25.32 -23.62 -8.44
N LEU A 521 25.19 -22.50 -9.16
CA LEU A 521 26.00 -22.24 -10.35
C LEU A 521 27.49 -22.19 -10.02
N GLY A 522 27.87 -21.46 -8.97
CA GLY A 522 29.28 -21.32 -8.57
C GLY A 522 29.93 -22.65 -8.23
N ILE A 523 29.28 -23.48 -7.43
CA ILE A 523 29.77 -24.80 -7.05
C ILE A 523 29.80 -25.76 -8.26
N SER A 524 28.73 -25.78 -9.06
CA SER A 524 28.65 -26.65 -10.26
C SER A 524 29.63 -26.26 -11.36
N SER A 525 30.14 -25.03 -11.34
CA SER A 525 31.12 -24.51 -12.32
C SER A 525 32.58 -24.69 -11.91
N VAL A 526 32.83 -25.30 -10.75
CA VAL A 526 34.21 -25.59 -10.32
C VAL A 526 34.88 -26.54 -11.31
N PRO A 527 36.08 -26.19 -11.82
CA PRO A 527 36.76 -27.04 -12.78
C PRO A 527 37.03 -28.46 -12.26
N LYS A 528 36.60 -29.50 -13.00
CA LYS A 528 36.77 -30.90 -12.61
C LYS A 528 38.22 -31.25 -12.22
N PRO A 529 39.28 -30.78 -12.95
CA PRO A 529 40.66 -31.08 -12.56
C PRO A 529 41.02 -30.62 -11.13
N LEU A 530 40.39 -29.55 -10.62
CA LEU A 530 40.63 -29.11 -9.25
C LEU A 530 39.99 -30.05 -8.22
N ILE A 531 38.83 -30.62 -8.56
CA ILE A 531 38.12 -31.58 -7.72
C ILE A 531 38.92 -32.90 -7.70
N GLU A 532 39.29 -33.43 -8.89
CA GLU A 532 40.10 -34.64 -9.05
C GLU A 532 41.46 -34.53 -8.35
N ALA A 533 42.15 -33.40 -8.45
CA ALA A 533 43.38 -33.16 -7.72
C ALA A 533 43.15 -33.22 -6.19
N GLY A 534 42.11 -32.58 -5.68
CA GLY A 534 41.76 -32.65 -4.24
C GLY A 534 41.49 -34.10 -3.79
N GLU A 535 40.74 -34.88 -4.55
CA GLU A 535 40.48 -36.29 -4.29
C GLU A 535 41.76 -37.12 -4.34
N ALA A 536 42.63 -36.89 -5.32
CA ALA A 536 43.92 -37.60 -5.45
C ALA A 536 44.85 -37.36 -4.25
N PHE A 537 44.77 -36.19 -3.59
CA PHE A 537 45.46 -35.90 -2.33
C PHE A 537 44.72 -36.44 -1.09
N GLY A 538 43.64 -37.22 -1.24
CA GLY A 538 42.91 -37.84 -0.14
C GLY A 538 41.99 -36.88 0.62
N ALA A 539 41.56 -35.80 0.01
CA ALA A 539 40.63 -34.88 0.65
C ALA A 539 39.25 -35.53 0.92
N THR A 540 38.75 -35.39 2.13
CA THR A 540 37.37 -35.79 2.43
C THR A 540 36.37 -34.85 1.72
N PRO A 541 35.10 -35.26 1.50
CA PRO A 541 34.09 -34.39 0.85
C PRO A 541 33.95 -33.01 1.53
N MET A 542 34.05 -32.97 2.85
CA MET A 542 33.99 -31.70 3.60
C MET A 542 35.25 -30.83 3.38
N GLN A 543 36.42 -31.47 3.26
CA GLN A 543 37.66 -30.74 2.94
C GLN A 543 37.62 -30.24 1.50
N LEU A 544 37.08 -31.01 0.57
CA LEU A 544 36.90 -30.61 -0.82
C LEU A 544 35.98 -29.39 -0.92
N LEU A 545 34.82 -29.44 -0.23
CA LEU A 545 33.90 -28.31 -0.16
C LEU A 545 34.59 -27.04 0.37
N TRP A 546 35.21 -27.11 1.54
CA TRP A 546 35.75 -25.91 2.21
C TRP A 546 37.03 -25.38 1.59
N LYS A 547 37.92 -26.25 1.05
CA LYS A 547 39.24 -25.88 0.56
C LYS A 547 39.32 -25.69 -0.94
N VAL A 548 38.39 -26.25 -1.71
CA VAL A 548 38.42 -26.23 -3.19
C VAL A 548 37.16 -25.57 -3.75
N GLU A 549 35.99 -26.10 -3.44
CA GLU A 549 34.75 -25.66 -4.09
C GLU A 549 34.31 -24.26 -3.64
N LEU A 550 34.19 -24.02 -2.33
CA LEU A 550 33.78 -22.71 -1.80
C LEU A 550 34.74 -21.57 -2.17
N PRO A 551 36.08 -21.72 -2.06
CA PRO A 551 36.99 -20.67 -2.52
C PRO A 551 36.92 -20.40 -4.01
N SER A 552 36.71 -21.44 -4.83
CA SER A 552 36.57 -21.30 -6.28
C SER A 552 35.23 -20.65 -6.66
N ALA A 553 34.16 -20.95 -5.94
CA ALA A 553 32.82 -20.43 -6.17
C ALA A 553 32.56 -19.07 -5.48
N ALA A 554 33.49 -18.59 -4.64
CA ALA A 554 33.26 -17.44 -3.76
C ALA A 554 32.80 -16.18 -4.50
N SER A 555 33.34 -15.87 -5.66
CA SER A 555 32.95 -14.70 -6.46
C SER A 555 31.49 -14.79 -6.93
N THR A 556 31.05 -15.97 -7.34
CA THR A 556 29.66 -16.22 -7.80
C THR A 556 28.68 -16.22 -6.62
N ILE A 557 29.09 -16.79 -5.47
CA ILE A 557 28.28 -16.76 -4.23
C ILE A 557 28.08 -15.32 -3.76
N VAL A 558 29.16 -14.51 -3.73
CA VAL A 558 29.06 -13.09 -3.32
C VAL A 558 28.20 -12.30 -4.32
N ALA A 559 28.27 -12.59 -5.62
CA ALA A 559 27.35 -12.00 -6.60
C ALA A 559 25.88 -12.34 -6.27
N GLY A 560 25.62 -13.57 -5.80
CA GLY A 560 24.29 -13.99 -5.32
C GLY A 560 23.82 -13.20 -4.11
N ILE A 561 24.69 -12.94 -3.15
CA ILE A 561 24.40 -12.11 -1.96
C ILE A 561 24.15 -10.66 -2.37
N THR A 562 24.95 -10.09 -3.26
CA THR A 562 24.75 -8.73 -3.77
C THR A 562 23.40 -8.59 -4.50
N GLN A 563 23.06 -9.59 -5.33
CA GLN A 563 21.75 -9.63 -5.99
C GLN A 563 20.60 -9.72 -4.97
N CYS A 564 20.79 -10.51 -3.90
CA CYS A 564 19.81 -10.59 -2.80
C CYS A 564 19.60 -9.23 -2.12
N ILE A 565 20.66 -8.46 -1.88
CA ILE A 565 20.56 -7.09 -1.31
C ILE A 565 19.74 -6.19 -2.24
N MET A 566 19.99 -6.21 -3.54
CA MET A 566 19.27 -5.38 -4.52
C MET A 566 17.79 -5.73 -4.60
N LEU A 567 17.47 -7.04 -4.60
CA LEU A 567 16.09 -7.52 -4.56
C LEU A 567 15.39 -7.13 -3.25
N SER A 568 16.08 -7.22 -2.12
CA SER A 568 15.55 -6.81 -0.82
C SER A 568 15.24 -5.31 -0.76
N LEU A 569 16.09 -4.47 -1.37
CA LEU A 569 15.85 -3.02 -1.48
C LEU A 569 14.64 -2.71 -2.37
N SER A 570 14.46 -3.45 -3.46
CA SER A 570 13.27 -3.28 -4.32
C SER A 570 11.97 -3.61 -3.59
N MET A 571 12.02 -4.55 -2.62
CA MET A 571 10.86 -4.95 -1.82
C MET A 571 10.48 -3.95 -0.72
N VAL A 572 11.33 -2.98 -0.39
CA VAL A 572 11.09 -2.01 0.70
C VAL A 572 9.81 -1.20 0.48
N VAL A 573 9.55 -0.79 -0.77
CA VAL A 573 8.34 -0.03 -1.13
C VAL A 573 7.08 -0.91 -0.97
N ILE A 574 7.18 -2.18 -1.36
CA ILE A 574 6.07 -3.14 -1.24
C ILE A 574 5.82 -3.51 0.22
N ALA A 575 6.88 -3.68 1.01
CA ALA A 575 6.78 -3.96 2.44
C ALA A 575 6.08 -2.83 3.22
N ALA A 576 6.19 -1.57 2.75
CA ALA A 576 5.48 -0.44 3.35
C ALA A 576 3.95 -0.60 3.30
N LEU A 577 3.41 -1.29 2.29
CA LEU A 577 1.96 -1.54 2.16
C LEU A 577 1.40 -2.48 3.25
N VAL A 578 2.25 -3.24 3.92
CA VAL A 578 1.86 -4.08 5.06
C VAL A 578 2.35 -3.51 6.40
N GLY A 579 2.64 -2.21 6.44
CA GLY A 579 3.02 -1.51 7.67
C GLY A 579 4.49 -1.67 8.08
N ALA A 580 5.38 -2.10 7.19
CA ALA A 580 6.81 -2.02 7.45
C ALA A 580 7.29 -0.57 7.33
N GLY A 581 8.02 -0.08 8.35
CA GLY A 581 8.63 1.24 8.32
C GLY A 581 9.79 1.35 7.31
N GLY A 582 10.35 2.54 7.19
CA GLY A 582 11.52 2.83 6.37
C GLY A 582 11.21 3.67 5.12
N LEU A 583 12.15 3.70 4.19
CA LEU A 583 12.12 4.55 2.98
C LEU A 583 10.98 4.22 2.01
N GLY A 584 10.37 3.04 2.12
CA GLY A 584 9.21 2.66 1.31
C GLY A 584 7.97 3.52 1.62
N VAL A 585 7.77 3.89 2.89
CA VAL A 585 6.60 4.67 3.32
C VAL A 585 6.52 6.03 2.63
N PRO A 586 7.56 6.90 2.64
CA PRO A 586 7.50 8.17 1.94
C PRO A 586 7.34 8.01 0.42
N VAL A 587 7.85 6.95 -0.20
CA VAL A 587 7.65 6.69 -1.64
C VAL A 587 6.18 6.40 -1.94
N VAL A 588 5.56 5.48 -1.18
CA VAL A 588 4.13 5.14 -1.35
C VAL A 588 3.25 6.35 -1.05
N ARG A 589 3.57 7.10 0.01
CA ARG A 589 2.86 8.34 0.35
C ARG A 589 2.95 9.37 -0.78
N ALA A 590 4.14 9.58 -1.33
CA ALA A 590 4.35 10.50 -2.44
C ALA A 590 3.57 10.10 -3.70
N LEU A 591 3.50 8.80 -3.99
CA LEU A 591 2.69 8.27 -5.10
C LEU A 591 1.20 8.55 -4.86
N ASN A 592 0.70 8.23 -3.68
CA ASN A 592 -0.73 8.37 -3.36
C ASN A 592 -1.17 9.84 -3.22
N SER A 593 -0.26 10.76 -2.84
CA SER A 593 -0.54 12.19 -2.72
C SER A 593 -0.01 13.04 -3.89
N VAL A 594 0.47 12.42 -4.96
CA VAL A 594 1.00 13.08 -6.18
C VAL A 594 2.13 14.09 -5.89
N GLN A 595 2.94 13.82 -4.86
CA GLN A 595 4.04 14.70 -4.46
C GLN A 595 5.35 14.29 -5.14
N VAL A 596 5.59 14.82 -6.34
CA VAL A 596 6.75 14.48 -7.18
C VAL A 596 8.07 14.74 -6.45
N GLY A 597 8.21 15.86 -5.71
CA GLY A 597 9.40 16.20 -4.93
C GLY A 597 9.73 15.13 -3.90
N MET A 598 8.79 14.81 -3.00
CA MET A 598 8.95 13.78 -1.96
C MET A 598 9.27 12.40 -2.58
N GLY A 599 8.59 12.04 -3.69
CA GLY A 599 8.82 10.77 -4.37
C GLY A 599 10.23 10.66 -4.93
N PHE A 600 10.75 11.74 -5.53
CA PHE A 600 12.11 11.80 -6.04
C PHE A 600 13.14 11.75 -4.91
N GLU A 601 12.98 12.53 -3.83
CA GLU A 601 13.89 12.56 -2.68
C GLU A 601 14.00 11.20 -2.00
N ALA A 602 12.87 10.57 -1.68
CA ALA A 602 12.84 9.26 -1.05
C ALA A 602 13.36 8.15 -1.97
N GLY A 603 12.97 8.18 -3.26
CA GLY A 603 13.45 7.24 -4.26
C GLY A 603 14.94 7.37 -4.50
N PHE A 604 15.47 8.59 -4.60
CA PHE A 604 16.90 8.84 -4.75
C PHE A 604 17.71 8.38 -3.51
N THR A 605 17.14 8.55 -2.31
CA THR A 605 17.72 8.03 -1.08
C THR A 605 17.85 6.50 -1.10
N ILE A 606 16.85 5.77 -1.60
CA ILE A 606 16.92 4.30 -1.80
C ILE A 606 18.04 3.95 -2.79
N VAL A 607 18.15 4.69 -3.89
CA VAL A 607 19.20 4.47 -4.91
C VAL A 607 20.59 4.70 -4.32
N LEU A 608 20.80 5.76 -3.54
CA LEU A 608 22.08 6.02 -2.87
C LEU A 608 22.43 4.89 -1.90
N LEU A 609 21.48 4.44 -1.08
CA LEU A 609 21.67 3.31 -0.18
C LEU A 609 22.02 2.03 -0.94
N ALA A 610 21.32 1.76 -2.06
CA ALA A 610 21.59 0.62 -2.93
C ALA A 610 23.02 0.63 -3.48
N ILE A 611 23.47 1.79 -4.00
CA ILE A 611 24.83 1.94 -4.53
C ILE A 611 25.87 1.75 -3.41
N ILE A 612 25.64 2.31 -2.22
CA ILE A 612 26.55 2.15 -1.07
C ILE A 612 26.70 0.66 -0.74
N LEU A 613 25.59 -0.06 -0.58
CA LEU A 613 25.59 -1.48 -0.23
C LEU A 613 26.23 -2.34 -1.33
N ASP A 614 25.89 -2.09 -2.60
CA ASP A 614 26.50 -2.79 -3.75
C ASP A 614 28.01 -2.60 -3.79
N ARG A 615 28.47 -1.33 -3.70
CA ARG A 615 29.90 -1.03 -3.81
C ARG A 615 30.73 -1.57 -2.63
N ILE A 616 30.17 -1.60 -1.44
CA ILE A 616 30.87 -2.17 -0.27
C ILE A 616 30.91 -3.70 -0.36
N SER A 617 29.87 -4.35 -0.84
CA SER A 617 29.71 -5.81 -0.86
C SER A 617 30.47 -6.52 -1.98
N ARG A 618 30.79 -5.87 -3.10
CA ARG A 618 31.51 -6.51 -4.23
C ARG A 618 32.88 -7.03 -3.79
N PRO A 619 33.33 -8.19 -4.29
CA PRO A 619 34.70 -8.65 -4.07
C PRO A 619 35.72 -7.71 -4.72
N LYS A 620 36.91 -7.60 -4.15
CA LYS A 620 38.02 -6.89 -4.79
C LYS A 620 38.47 -7.71 -6.02
N GLU A 621 38.34 -7.16 -7.22
CA GLU A 621 38.90 -7.79 -8.41
C GLU A 621 40.42 -7.96 -8.25
N ARG A 622 40.90 -9.20 -8.36
CA ARG A 622 42.32 -9.57 -8.26
C ARG A 622 43.12 -9.09 -9.51
N GLY A 623 42.82 -7.92 -10.03
CA GLY A 623 43.43 -7.43 -11.29
C GLY A 623 43.93 -5.99 -11.27
N ASP A 624 43.65 -5.19 -10.21
CA ASP A 624 44.04 -3.76 -10.21
C ASP A 624 45.29 -3.50 -9.34
N SER A 625 46.33 -4.30 -9.57
CA SER A 625 47.68 -3.94 -9.16
C SER A 625 48.46 -3.48 -10.40
N ARG A 626 48.18 -2.25 -10.87
CA ARG A 626 49.08 -1.44 -11.67
C ARG A 626 49.18 -0.06 -11.07
#